data_f491b719844299dec43fad919af35688
#
_entry.id   f491b719844299dec43fad919af35688
#
_cell.length_a   1.000
_cell.length_b   1.000
_cell.length_c   1.000
_cell.angle_alpha   90.00
_cell.angle_beta   90.00
_cell.angle_gamma   90.00
#
_symmetry.space_group_name_H-M   'P 1'
#
loop_
_entity.id
_entity.type
_entity.pdbx_description
1 polymer ?
#
loop_
_entity_poly.entity_id
_entity_poly.type
_entity_poly.pdbx_seq_one_letter_code
_entity_poly.pdbx_strand_id
1 'polypeptide(L)'
;MEVLRRSVSWHIRNAAVAMAIFILITIDVLHSGPLTEIDANIALWNRPELPDWADWIIYNLDHLGLRGLTALCLLTLAIYLGRRFKTWRPFNLSLLSLLALNLVVGLAKLEFGRTKPKLQIDLLDAGGMSYPSGHASNAILTWGLFAYLAVKYSAPSKFRTNLAIWSVSVVSILVVLISLFRNTHWLSDLVGGVSIGAALFFLIVAIDRVISSSRTINTPQVHSV
;
A
#
# COMPACT_ATOMS: atom_id res chain seq x y z
N MET A 1 16.66 23.70 5.88
CA MET A 1 15.30 23.90 5.34
C MET A 1 15.16 23.39 3.91
N GLU A 2 16.10 23.68 3.01
CA GLU A 2 16.02 23.29 1.59
C GLU A 2 15.96 21.77 1.37
N VAL A 3 16.79 20.97 2.05
CA VAL A 3 16.78 19.50 1.94
C VAL A 3 15.42 18.90 2.35
N LEU A 4 14.81 19.42 3.41
CA LEU A 4 13.47 18.99 3.83
C LEU A 4 12.42 19.35 2.77
N ARG A 5 12.45 20.57 2.25
CA ARG A 5 11.54 21.03 1.20
C ARG A 5 11.64 20.17 -0.06
N ARG A 6 12.86 19.87 -0.51
CA ARG A 6 13.08 18.97 -1.66
C ARG A 6 12.53 17.57 -1.39
N SER A 7 12.76 17.05 -0.20
CA SER A 7 12.24 15.73 0.18
C SER A 7 10.70 15.68 0.24
N VAL A 8 10.06 16.68 0.85
CA VAL A 8 8.59 16.78 0.91
C VAL A 8 7.99 16.91 -0.50
N SER A 9 8.55 17.82 -1.33
CA SER A 9 8.11 18.00 -2.72
C SER A 9 8.23 16.72 -3.54
N TRP A 10 9.27 15.92 -3.32
CA TRP A 10 9.44 14.63 -3.99
C TRP A 10 8.30 13.67 -3.61
N HIS A 11 7.94 13.56 -2.33
CA HIS A 11 6.86 12.69 -1.88
C HIS A 11 5.49 13.17 -2.40
N ILE A 12 5.22 14.48 -2.35
CA ILE A 12 3.97 15.03 -2.89
C ILE A 12 3.84 14.76 -4.39
N ARG A 13 4.93 14.95 -5.16
CA ARG A 13 4.93 14.65 -6.59
C ARG A 13 4.64 13.18 -6.87
N ASN A 14 5.27 12.25 -6.14
CA ASN A 14 5.01 10.82 -6.31
C ASN A 14 3.60 10.43 -5.87
N ALA A 15 3.06 11.06 -4.82
CA ALA A 15 1.65 10.89 -4.44
C ALA A 15 0.70 11.34 -5.56
N ALA A 16 0.97 12.49 -6.17
CA ALA A 16 0.18 13.02 -7.28
C ALA A 16 0.25 12.11 -8.52
N VAL A 17 1.44 11.61 -8.87
CA VAL A 17 1.61 10.65 -9.99
C VAL A 17 0.85 9.35 -9.71
N ALA A 18 0.98 8.78 -8.52
CA ALA A 18 0.28 7.56 -8.16
C ALA A 18 -1.25 7.76 -8.16
N MET A 19 -1.72 8.90 -7.68
CA MET A 19 -3.15 9.25 -7.74
C MET A 19 -3.62 9.44 -9.18
N ALA A 20 -2.85 10.07 -10.06
CA ALA A 20 -3.18 10.21 -11.47
C ALA A 20 -3.30 8.85 -12.16
N ILE A 21 -2.37 7.92 -11.87
CA ILE A 21 -2.46 6.53 -12.37
C ILE A 21 -3.74 5.86 -11.87
N PHE A 22 -4.07 5.99 -10.57
CA PHE A 22 -5.30 5.44 -10.01
C PHE A 22 -6.54 5.97 -10.73
N ILE A 23 -6.61 7.29 -10.96
CA ILE A 23 -7.73 7.93 -11.67
C ILE A 23 -7.84 7.41 -13.11
N LEU A 24 -6.72 7.31 -13.84
CA LEU A 24 -6.72 6.80 -15.22
C LEU A 24 -7.21 5.36 -15.29
N ILE A 25 -6.77 4.49 -14.38
CA ILE A 25 -7.25 3.11 -14.30
C ILE A 25 -8.73 3.07 -13.93
N THR A 26 -9.17 3.93 -13.01
CA THR A 26 -10.59 4.01 -12.65
C THR A 26 -11.45 4.40 -13.85
N ILE A 27 -11.01 5.38 -14.63
CA ILE A 27 -11.69 5.78 -15.87
C ILE A 27 -11.75 4.61 -16.86
N ASP A 28 -10.63 3.89 -17.06
CA ASP A 28 -10.59 2.71 -17.93
C ASP A 28 -11.59 1.64 -17.49
N VAL A 29 -11.62 1.32 -16.19
CA VAL A 29 -12.55 0.34 -15.61
C VAL A 29 -14.00 0.77 -15.79
N LEU A 30 -14.31 2.06 -15.57
CA LEU A 30 -15.68 2.57 -15.69
C LEU A 30 -16.21 2.59 -17.14
N HIS A 31 -15.32 2.72 -18.12
CA HIS A 31 -15.67 2.79 -19.54
C HIS A 31 -15.36 1.52 -20.34
N SER A 32 -15.04 0.42 -19.66
CA SER A 32 -14.64 -0.85 -20.29
C SER A 32 -13.53 -0.66 -21.33
N GLY A 33 -12.47 0.05 -20.91
CA GLY A 33 -11.37 0.43 -21.78
C GLY A 33 -10.39 -0.73 -22.04
N PRO A 34 -9.24 -0.44 -22.72
CA PRO A 34 -8.28 -1.46 -23.14
C PRO A 34 -7.73 -2.34 -22.02
N LEU A 35 -7.64 -1.82 -20.79
CA LEU A 35 -7.15 -2.60 -19.64
C LEU A 35 -8.15 -3.67 -19.20
N THR A 36 -9.46 -3.41 -19.37
CA THR A 36 -10.50 -4.41 -19.07
C THR A 36 -10.51 -5.55 -20.08
N GLU A 37 -10.12 -5.33 -21.35
CA GLU A 37 -9.90 -6.43 -22.32
C GLU A 37 -8.72 -7.31 -21.89
N ILE A 38 -7.63 -6.71 -21.39
CA ILE A 38 -6.49 -7.44 -20.83
C ILE A 38 -6.92 -8.24 -19.59
N ASP A 39 -7.75 -7.66 -18.72
CA ASP A 39 -8.32 -8.33 -17.55
C ASP A 39 -9.07 -9.60 -17.96
N ALA A 40 -9.95 -9.53 -18.97
CA ALA A 40 -10.71 -10.66 -19.46
C ALA A 40 -9.78 -11.78 -20.00
N ASN A 41 -8.78 -11.42 -20.80
CA ASN A 41 -7.82 -12.37 -21.33
C ASN A 41 -7.01 -13.09 -20.22
N ILE A 42 -6.59 -12.36 -19.20
CA ILE A 42 -5.90 -12.94 -18.04
C ILE A 42 -6.83 -13.82 -17.22
N ALA A 43 -8.10 -13.43 -17.05
CA ALA A 43 -9.07 -14.22 -16.30
C ALA A 43 -9.34 -15.58 -16.95
N LEU A 44 -9.36 -15.64 -18.29
CA LEU A 44 -9.55 -16.85 -19.07
C LEU A 44 -8.30 -17.73 -19.18
N TRP A 45 -7.14 -17.26 -18.73
CA TRP A 45 -5.93 -18.06 -18.78
C TRP A 45 -6.10 -19.38 -18.01
N ASN A 46 -5.83 -20.49 -18.70
CA ASN A 46 -5.87 -21.82 -18.09
C ASN A 46 -4.64 -22.00 -17.18
N ARG A 47 -4.86 -21.95 -15.87
CA ARG A 47 -3.81 -22.04 -14.87
C ARG A 47 -3.42 -23.49 -14.65
N PRO A 48 -2.10 -23.81 -14.58
CA PRO A 48 -1.66 -25.15 -14.29
C PRO A 48 -2.12 -25.58 -12.89
N GLU A 49 -2.52 -26.84 -12.77
CA GLU A 49 -2.74 -27.46 -11.47
C GLU A 49 -1.39 -27.59 -10.74
N LEU A 50 -1.37 -27.12 -9.51
CA LEU A 50 -0.17 -27.17 -8.68
C LEU A 50 -0.24 -28.38 -7.73
N PRO A 51 0.90 -28.99 -7.41
CA PRO A 51 0.95 -29.94 -6.32
C PRO A 51 0.60 -29.25 -4.98
N ASP A 52 0.00 -30.00 -4.06
CA ASP A 52 -0.53 -29.48 -2.79
C ASP A 52 0.46 -28.60 -2.00
N TRP A 53 1.74 -28.97 -1.98
CA TRP A 53 2.77 -28.21 -1.29
C TRP A 53 2.99 -26.81 -1.92
N ALA A 54 2.89 -26.71 -3.25
CA ALA A 54 3.10 -25.46 -3.96
C ALA A 54 1.86 -24.55 -3.79
N ASP A 55 0.65 -25.10 -3.87
CA ASP A 55 -0.58 -24.33 -3.58
C ASP A 55 -0.58 -23.85 -2.13
N TRP A 56 -0.16 -24.67 -1.18
CA TRP A 56 -0.01 -24.28 0.22
C TRP A 56 0.96 -23.12 0.40
N ILE A 57 2.10 -23.11 -0.30
CA ILE A 57 3.06 -22.00 -0.26
C ILE A 57 2.44 -20.73 -0.82
N ILE A 58 1.82 -20.79 -1.99
CA ILE A 58 1.17 -19.65 -2.65
C ILE A 58 0.04 -19.11 -1.78
N TYR A 59 -0.78 -19.99 -1.19
CA TYR A 59 -1.83 -19.61 -0.26
C TYR A 59 -1.28 -18.83 0.95
N ASN A 60 -0.18 -19.30 1.55
CA ASN A 60 0.42 -18.62 2.70
C ASN A 60 1.11 -17.30 2.31
N LEU A 61 1.72 -17.23 1.13
CA LEU A 61 2.31 -15.98 0.64
C LEU A 61 1.24 -14.91 0.33
N ASP A 62 0.03 -15.31 -0.07
CA ASP A 62 -1.10 -14.37 -0.26
C ASP A 62 -1.45 -13.61 1.02
N HIS A 63 -1.19 -14.21 2.19
CA HIS A 63 -1.40 -13.56 3.49
C HIS A 63 -0.52 -12.31 3.70
N LEU A 64 0.56 -12.14 2.92
CA LEU A 64 1.38 -10.91 2.95
C LEU A 64 0.58 -9.65 2.55
N GLY A 65 -0.53 -9.79 1.82
CA GLY A 65 -1.47 -8.73 1.53
C GLY A 65 -2.65 -8.64 2.50
N LEU A 66 -2.78 -9.58 3.44
CA LEU A 66 -3.93 -9.69 4.34
C LEU A 66 -3.93 -8.56 5.38
N ARG A 67 -5.03 -7.82 5.49
CA ARG A 67 -5.18 -6.67 6.40
C ARG A 67 -4.82 -6.99 7.85
N GLY A 68 -5.31 -8.12 8.37
CA GLY A 68 -5.09 -8.52 9.76
C GLY A 68 -3.62 -8.70 10.07
N LEU A 69 -2.91 -9.45 9.22
CA LEU A 69 -1.48 -9.72 9.39
C LEU A 69 -0.64 -8.45 9.26
N THR A 70 -0.84 -7.69 8.20
CA THR A 70 -0.05 -6.48 7.93
C THR A 70 -0.28 -5.41 8.99
N ALA A 71 -1.54 -5.22 9.44
CA ALA A 71 -1.86 -4.29 10.53
C ALA A 71 -1.24 -4.72 11.85
N LEU A 72 -1.29 -6.02 12.18
CA LEU A 72 -0.67 -6.56 13.40
C LEU A 72 0.84 -6.29 13.40
N CYS A 73 1.54 -6.61 12.31
CA CYS A 73 2.98 -6.36 12.18
C CYS A 73 3.32 -4.88 12.33
N LEU A 74 2.59 -4.00 11.63
CA LEU A 74 2.83 -2.56 11.67
C LEU A 74 2.57 -1.97 13.06
N LEU A 75 1.44 -2.31 13.69
CA LEU A 75 1.10 -1.79 15.01
C LEU A 75 2.04 -2.33 16.10
N THR A 76 2.46 -3.59 16.01
CA THR A 76 3.45 -4.16 16.93
C THR A 76 4.77 -3.39 16.84
N LEU A 77 5.30 -3.15 15.64
CA LEU A 77 6.49 -2.31 15.45
C LEU A 77 6.27 -0.90 16.00
N ALA A 78 5.13 -0.30 15.69
CA ALA A 78 4.82 1.07 16.11
C ALA A 78 4.73 1.20 17.65
N ILE A 79 4.15 0.23 18.34
CA ILE A 79 4.13 0.17 19.81
C ILE A 79 5.53 -0.03 20.38
N TYR A 80 6.32 -0.95 19.80
CA TYR A 80 7.71 -1.16 20.22
C TYR A 80 8.52 0.13 20.11
N LEU A 81 8.46 0.81 18.96
CA LEU A 81 9.15 2.09 18.75
C LEU A 81 8.63 3.19 19.68
N GLY A 82 7.31 3.24 19.89
CA GLY A 82 6.68 4.18 20.80
C GLY A 82 7.20 4.07 22.22
N ARG A 83 7.32 2.84 22.73
CA ARG A 83 7.88 2.56 24.06
C ARG A 83 9.38 2.82 24.11
N ARG A 84 10.14 2.38 23.11
CA ARG A 84 11.61 2.53 23.04
C ARG A 84 12.05 3.98 22.99
N PHE A 85 11.32 4.83 22.25
CA PHE A 85 11.64 6.24 22.05
C PHE A 85 10.75 7.20 22.84
N LYS A 86 9.93 6.67 23.76
CA LYS A 86 9.01 7.44 24.62
C LYS A 86 8.12 8.43 23.84
N THR A 87 7.55 7.97 22.72
CA THR A 87 6.68 8.77 21.85
C THR A 87 5.57 7.94 21.23
N TRP A 88 4.34 8.41 21.24
CA TRP A 88 3.21 7.73 20.60
C TRP A 88 3.07 8.04 19.10
N ARG A 89 4.00 8.82 18.56
CA ARG A 89 3.96 9.23 17.14
C ARG A 89 3.94 8.05 16.15
N PRO A 90 4.80 7.01 16.27
CA PRO A 90 4.74 5.86 15.35
C PRO A 90 3.38 5.17 15.38
N PHE A 91 2.79 5.01 16.58
CA PHE A 91 1.49 4.38 16.75
C PHE A 91 0.36 5.20 16.10
N ASN A 92 0.28 6.49 16.39
CA ASN A 92 -0.74 7.38 15.82
C ASN A 92 -0.64 7.45 14.30
N LEU A 93 0.59 7.55 13.75
CA LEU A 93 0.82 7.53 12.31
C LEU A 93 0.31 6.23 11.69
N SER A 94 0.67 5.09 12.26
CA SER A 94 0.27 3.77 11.77
C SER A 94 -1.25 3.59 11.84
N LEU A 95 -1.87 3.91 12.98
CA LEU A 95 -3.31 3.76 13.17
C LEU A 95 -4.10 4.63 12.20
N LEU A 96 -3.77 5.91 12.10
CA LEU A 96 -4.45 6.85 11.19
C LEU A 96 -4.27 6.43 9.72
N SER A 97 -3.10 5.91 9.37
CA SER A 97 -2.84 5.41 8.01
C SER A 97 -3.67 4.19 7.67
N LEU A 98 -3.80 3.24 8.60
CA LEU A 98 -4.65 2.06 8.43
C LEU A 98 -6.13 2.46 8.30
N LEU A 99 -6.59 3.40 9.13
CA LEU A 99 -7.96 3.91 9.04
C LEU A 99 -8.21 4.62 7.72
N ALA A 100 -7.30 5.48 7.27
CA ALA A 100 -7.40 6.18 5.99
C ALA A 100 -7.44 5.20 4.81
N LEU A 101 -6.55 4.19 4.78
CA LEU A 101 -6.54 3.17 3.74
C LEU A 101 -7.86 2.39 3.70
N ASN A 102 -8.32 1.93 4.86
CA ASN A 102 -9.57 1.16 4.95
C ASN A 102 -10.79 1.99 4.53
N LEU A 103 -10.81 3.26 4.90
CA LEU A 103 -11.88 4.18 4.51
C LEU A 103 -11.89 4.38 2.99
N VAL A 104 -10.75 4.78 2.40
CA VAL A 104 -10.64 5.09 0.98
C VAL A 104 -10.93 3.85 0.12
N VAL A 105 -10.28 2.72 0.40
CA VAL A 105 -10.48 1.46 -0.33
C VAL A 105 -11.89 0.91 -0.08
N GLY A 106 -12.41 1.02 1.14
CA GLY A 106 -13.75 0.57 1.47
C GLY A 106 -14.83 1.35 0.74
N LEU A 107 -14.76 2.69 0.74
CA LEU A 107 -15.68 3.55 0.01
C LEU A 107 -15.62 3.28 -1.50
N ALA A 108 -14.41 3.17 -2.08
CA ALA A 108 -14.26 2.87 -3.49
C ALA A 108 -14.89 1.50 -3.86
N LYS A 109 -14.74 0.48 -3.01
CA LYS A 109 -15.36 -0.83 -3.22
C LYS A 109 -16.89 -0.78 -3.20
N LEU A 110 -17.46 0.00 -2.30
CA LEU A 110 -18.91 0.19 -2.22
C LEU A 110 -19.43 0.97 -3.42
N GLU A 111 -18.70 1.98 -3.86
CA GLU A 111 -19.07 2.81 -5.01
C GLU A 111 -19.05 2.05 -6.33
N PHE A 112 -17.96 1.28 -6.58
CA PHE A 112 -17.81 0.60 -7.86
C PHE A 112 -18.51 -0.77 -7.91
N GLY A 113 -18.70 -1.46 -6.81
CA GLY A 113 -19.44 -2.73 -6.73
C GLY A 113 -18.96 -3.82 -7.70
N ARG A 114 -17.69 -3.79 -8.15
CA ARG A 114 -17.16 -4.64 -9.23
C ARG A 114 -17.06 -6.11 -8.84
N THR A 115 -17.49 -7.01 -9.73
CA THR A 115 -17.39 -8.46 -9.56
C THR A 115 -15.95 -8.96 -9.63
N LYS A 116 -15.71 -10.19 -9.14
CA LYS A 116 -14.39 -10.85 -9.19
C LYS A 116 -14.24 -11.69 -10.47
N PRO A 117 -12.98 -11.87 -10.97
CA PRO A 117 -12.73 -12.63 -12.19
C PRO A 117 -13.18 -14.10 -12.12
N LYS A 118 -13.24 -14.70 -10.94
CA LYS A 118 -13.76 -16.08 -10.76
C LYS A 118 -15.20 -16.26 -11.24
N LEU A 119 -15.98 -15.20 -11.31
CA LEU A 119 -17.33 -15.23 -11.86
C LEU A 119 -17.35 -15.18 -13.39
N GLN A 120 -16.21 -14.93 -14.03
CA GLN A 120 -16.02 -14.76 -15.48
C GLN A 120 -16.92 -13.68 -16.11
N ILE A 121 -17.49 -12.80 -15.30
CA ILE A 121 -18.35 -11.70 -15.72
C ILE A 121 -17.85 -10.46 -15.00
N ASP A 122 -17.44 -9.44 -15.78
CA ASP A 122 -17.03 -8.13 -15.25
C ASP A 122 -18.23 -7.20 -15.25
N LEU A 123 -18.82 -7.01 -14.08
CA LEU A 123 -19.93 -6.09 -13.85
C LEU A 123 -19.57 -5.08 -12.78
N LEU A 124 -19.94 -3.83 -13.03
CA LEU A 124 -19.98 -2.75 -12.04
C LEU A 124 -21.35 -2.71 -11.37
N ASP A 125 -21.43 -2.06 -10.23
CA ASP A 125 -22.69 -1.88 -9.44
C ASP A 125 -23.39 -3.22 -9.09
N ALA A 126 -22.68 -4.33 -9.14
CA ALA A 126 -23.21 -5.65 -8.88
C ALA A 126 -23.01 -6.13 -7.43
N GLY A 127 -22.72 -5.21 -6.50
CA GLY A 127 -22.45 -5.52 -5.10
C GLY A 127 -21.14 -6.27 -4.86
N GLY A 128 -20.27 -6.37 -5.87
CA GLY A 128 -18.94 -6.97 -5.75
C GLY A 128 -17.98 -6.08 -4.98
N MET A 129 -16.85 -6.64 -4.56
CA MET A 129 -15.85 -5.94 -3.73
C MET A 129 -14.45 -6.08 -4.34
N SER A 130 -14.36 -6.15 -5.68
CA SER A 130 -13.09 -6.41 -6.36
C SER A 130 -12.21 -5.17 -6.47
N TYR A 131 -12.74 -4.08 -7.01
CA TYR A 131 -11.99 -2.86 -7.29
C TYR A 131 -12.08 -1.82 -6.17
N PRO A 132 -10.98 -1.16 -5.81
CA PRO A 132 -9.58 -1.56 -6.04
C PRO A 132 -9.15 -2.70 -5.09
N SER A 133 -8.07 -3.41 -5.44
CA SER A 133 -7.57 -4.52 -4.62
C SER A 133 -7.09 -4.06 -3.23
N GLY A 134 -7.72 -4.62 -2.19
CA GLY A 134 -7.31 -4.38 -0.81
C GLY A 134 -5.96 -5.03 -0.46
N HIS A 135 -5.64 -6.22 -1.04
CA HIS A 135 -4.36 -6.89 -0.83
C HIS A 135 -3.20 -6.07 -1.40
N ALA A 136 -3.35 -5.59 -2.65
CA ALA A 136 -2.32 -4.80 -3.30
C ALA A 136 -2.10 -3.44 -2.60
N SER A 137 -3.17 -2.75 -2.19
CA SER A 137 -3.05 -1.48 -1.47
C SER A 137 -2.43 -1.64 -0.08
N ASN A 138 -2.77 -2.72 0.66
CA ASN A 138 -2.13 -3.06 1.93
C ASN A 138 -0.65 -3.39 1.77
N ALA A 139 -0.28 -4.17 0.74
CA ALA A 139 1.11 -4.53 0.50
C ALA A 139 2.00 -3.29 0.37
N ILE A 140 1.58 -2.30 -0.41
CA ILE A 140 2.35 -1.06 -0.59
C ILE A 140 2.33 -0.17 0.65
N LEU A 141 1.13 0.17 1.16
CA LEU A 141 1.04 1.15 2.25
C LEU A 141 1.56 0.59 3.56
N THR A 142 1.12 -0.61 3.94
CA THR A 142 1.37 -1.11 5.29
C THR A 142 2.81 -1.59 5.44
N TRP A 143 3.34 -2.37 4.48
CA TRP A 143 4.76 -2.72 4.47
C TRP A 143 5.66 -1.52 4.19
N GLY A 144 5.21 -0.57 3.36
CA GLY A 144 5.90 0.70 3.15
C GLY A 144 6.08 1.49 4.43
N LEU A 145 5.02 1.64 5.24
CA LEU A 145 5.08 2.31 6.55
C LEU A 145 5.91 1.52 7.56
N PHE A 146 5.80 0.19 7.58
CA PHE A 146 6.65 -0.66 8.42
C PHE A 146 8.13 -0.41 8.13
N ALA A 147 8.52 -0.47 6.86
CA ALA A 147 9.88 -0.22 6.41
C ALA A 147 10.32 1.23 6.68
N TYR A 148 9.44 2.20 6.42
CA TYR A 148 9.70 3.62 6.71
C TYR A 148 9.98 3.85 8.20
N LEU A 149 9.16 3.32 9.10
CA LEU A 149 9.36 3.44 10.54
C LEU A 149 10.62 2.72 11.01
N ALA A 150 10.88 1.51 10.52
CA ALA A 150 12.08 0.75 10.83
C ALA A 150 13.35 1.52 10.45
N VAL A 151 13.39 2.13 9.26
CA VAL A 151 14.55 2.95 8.82
C VAL A 151 14.62 4.27 9.59
N LYS A 152 13.49 4.96 9.78
CA LYS A 152 13.44 6.28 10.45
C LYS A 152 13.95 6.24 11.88
N TYR A 153 13.67 5.16 12.61
CA TYR A 153 14.07 4.98 14.02
C TYR A 153 15.36 4.18 14.19
N SER A 154 16.06 3.86 13.10
CA SER A 154 17.38 3.23 13.12
C SER A 154 18.48 4.24 12.77
N ALA A 155 19.76 3.86 13.02
CA ALA A 155 20.89 4.69 12.58
C ALA A 155 20.88 4.87 11.05
N PRO A 156 21.22 6.04 10.51
CA PRO A 156 21.24 6.30 9.08
C PRO A 156 22.12 5.29 8.32
N SER A 157 21.58 4.69 7.26
CA SER A 157 22.32 3.74 6.43
C SER A 157 21.66 3.62 5.04
N LYS A 158 22.43 3.86 4.00
CA LYS A 158 21.98 3.65 2.61
C LYS A 158 21.60 2.19 2.36
N PHE A 159 22.37 1.26 2.93
CA PHE A 159 22.09 -0.17 2.81
C PHE A 159 20.70 -0.53 3.37
N ARG A 160 20.38 -0.08 4.61
CA ARG A 160 19.05 -0.31 5.22
C ARG A 160 17.92 0.30 4.41
N THR A 161 18.12 1.52 3.91
CA THR A 161 17.12 2.19 3.07
C THR A 161 16.87 1.41 1.78
N ASN A 162 17.92 0.98 1.09
CA ASN A 162 17.79 0.20 -0.12
C ASN A 162 17.15 -1.17 0.15
N LEU A 163 17.57 -1.85 1.20
CA LEU A 163 16.97 -3.13 1.62
C LEU A 163 15.48 -2.98 1.90
N ALA A 164 15.08 -1.91 2.60
CA ALA A 164 13.68 -1.62 2.88
C ALA A 164 12.87 -1.40 1.59
N ILE A 165 13.39 -0.62 0.63
CA ILE A 165 12.75 -0.38 -0.66
C ILE A 165 12.59 -1.71 -1.42
N TRP A 166 13.67 -2.49 -1.54
CA TRP A 166 13.62 -3.76 -2.25
C TRP A 166 12.67 -4.77 -1.60
N SER A 167 12.67 -4.87 -0.27
CA SER A 167 11.76 -5.77 0.45
C SER A 167 10.29 -5.41 0.19
N VAL A 168 9.92 -4.14 0.27
CA VAL A 168 8.55 -3.69 -0.01
C VAL A 168 8.19 -3.95 -1.47
N SER A 169 9.10 -3.68 -2.41
CA SER A 169 8.86 -3.93 -3.83
C SER A 169 8.63 -5.41 -4.11
N VAL A 170 9.48 -6.28 -3.59
CA VAL A 170 9.36 -7.74 -3.76
C VAL A 170 8.05 -8.25 -3.18
N VAL A 171 7.72 -7.87 -1.94
CA VAL A 171 6.45 -8.28 -1.30
C VAL A 171 5.24 -7.82 -2.12
N SER A 172 5.25 -6.57 -2.60
CA SER A 172 4.14 -6.04 -3.38
C SER A 172 3.98 -6.74 -4.73
N ILE A 173 5.09 -7.01 -5.43
CA ILE A 173 5.09 -7.78 -6.69
C ILE A 173 4.57 -9.20 -6.43
N LEU A 174 5.03 -9.88 -5.38
CA LEU A 174 4.56 -11.22 -5.03
C LEU A 174 3.05 -11.23 -4.78
N VAL A 175 2.52 -10.30 -3.98
CA VAL A 175 1.08 -10.20 -3.73
C VAL A 175 0.28 -10.00 -5.02
N VAL A 176 0.77 -9.14 -5.93
CA VAL A 176 0.12 -8.93 -7.24
C VAL A 176 0.14 -10.21 -8.07
N LEU A 177 1.30 -10.85 -8.22
CA LEU A 177 1.45 -12.06 -9.05
C LEU A 177 0.61 -13.22 -8.49
N ILE A 178 0.61 -13.41 -7.17
CA ILE A 178 -0.19 -14.44 -6.50
C ILE A 178 -1.70 -14.20 -6.72
N SER A 179 -2.14 -12.96 -6.55
CA SER A 179 -3.55 -12.61 -6.76
C SER A 179 -4.01 -12.84 -8.21
N LEU A 180 -3.15 -12.56 -9.20
CA LEU A 180 -3.40 -12.87 -10.60
C LEU A 180 -3.42 -14.39 -10.84
N PHE A 181 -2.42 -15.10 -10.33
CA PHE A 181 -2.35 -16.55 -10.48
C PHE A 181 -3.57 -17.26 -9.87
N ARG A 182 -4.00 -16.82 -8.68
CA ARG A 182 -5.18 -17.38 -8.00
C ARG A 182 -6.52 -16.88 -8.58
N ASN A 183 -6.52 -16.02 -9.56
CA ASN A 183 -7.71 -15.42 -10.16
C ASN A 183 -8.65 -14.75 -9.13
N THR A 184 -8.07 -14.08 -8.12
CA THR A 184 -8.84 -13.44 -7.06
C THR A 184 -9.16 -11.97 -7.35
N HIS A 185 -8.38 -11.33 -8.22
CA HIS A 185 -8.52 -9.95 -8.66
C HIS A 185 -8.19 -9.80 -10.14
N TRP A 186 -8.82 -8.85 -10.80
CA TRP A 186 -8.46 -8.36 -12.12
C TRP A 186 -7.10 -7.67 -12.06
N LEU A 187 -6.36 -7.61 -13.17
CA LEU A 187 -5.10 -6.86 -13.24
C LEU A 187 -5.32 -5.38 -12.90
N SER A 188 -6.38 -4.77 -13.44
CA SER A 188 -6.75 -3.38 -13.17
C SER A 188 -7.07 -3.15 -11.68
N ASP A 189 -7.71 -4.10 -10.97
CA ASP A 189 -7.93 -4.02 -9.52
C ASP A 189 -6.60 -3.91 -8.76
N LEU A 190 -5.62 -4.71 -9.18
CA LEU A 190 -4.30 -4.78 -8.53
C LEU A 190 -3.49 -3.52 -8.79
N VAL A 191 -3.44 -3.06 -10.04
CA VAL A 191 -2.73 -1.81 -10.39
C VAL A 191 -3.42 -0.61 -9.72
N GLY A 192 -4.75 -0.56 -9.71
CA GLY A 192 -5.51 0.45 -8.96
C GLY A 192 -5.22 0.39 -7.45
N GLY A 193 -5.15 -0.82 -6.87
CA GLY A 193 -4.80 -1.03 -5.46
C GLY A 193 -3.38 -0.57 -5.12
N VAL A 194 -2.39 -0.94 -5.94
CA VAL A 194 -1.00 -0.46 -5.79
C VAL A 194 -0.93 1.06 -5.87
N SER A 195 -1.62 1.65 -6.86
CA SER A 195 -1.58 3.10 -7.10
C SER A 195 -2.18 3.90 -5.95
N ILE A 196 -3.37 3.52 -5.45
CA ILE A 196 -3.98 4.22 -4.31
C ILE A 196 -3.21 3.99 -3.01
N GLY A 197 -2.66 2.78 -2.79
CA GLY A 197 -1.78 2.48 -1.67
C GLY A 197 -0.50 3.31 -1.69
N ALA A 198 0.13 3.47 -2.85
CA ALA A 198 1.32 4.29 -3.04
C ALA A 198 1.02 5.79 -2.85
N ALA A 199 -0.09 6.29 -3.41
CA ALA A 199 -0.50 7.68 -3.22
C ALA A 199 -0.65 8.03 -1.75
N LEU A 200 -1.36 7.21 -0.99
CA LEU A 200 -1.53 7.37 0.46
C LEU A 200 -0.20 7.26 1.20
N PHE A 201 0.64 6.27 0.87
CA PHE A 201 1.95 6.11 1.49
C PHE A 201 2.82 7.37 1.33
N PHE A 202 2.97 7.87 0.11
CA PHE A 202 3.78 9.05 -0.14
C PHE A 202 3.21 10.31 0.53
N LEU A 203 1.90 10.48 0.54
CA LEU A 203 1.23 11.60 1.21
C LEU A 203 1.47 11.56 2.73
N ILE A 204 1.28 10.39 3.35
CA ILE A 204 1.49 10.18 4.78
C ILE A 204 2.93 10.45 5.19
N VAL A 205 3.91 9.98 4.39
CA VAL A 205 5.33 10.26 4.65
C VAL A 205 5.65 11.74 4.49
N ALA A 206 5.06 12.44 3.52
CA ALA A 206 5.21 13.89 3.36
C ALA A 206 4.69 14.63 4.61
N ILE A 207 3.48 14.30 5.07
CA ILE A 207 2.87 14.89 6.26
C ILE A 207 3.74 14.63 7.50
N ASP A 208 4.17 13.38 7.69
CA ASP A 208 5.03 13.04 8.82
C ASP A 208 6.35 13.82 8.85
N ARG A 209 6.96 14.07 7.69
CA ARG A 209 8.18 14.87 7.58
C ARG A 209 7.96 16.34 7.92
N VAL A 210 6.86 16.94 7.47
CA VAL A 210 6.49 18.32 7.82
C VAL A 210 6.29 18.47 9.32
N ILE A 211 5.48 17.60 9.94
CA ILE A 211 5.22 17.66 11.38
C ILE A 211 6.49 17.40 12.21
N SER A 212 7.41 16.55 11.73
CA SER A 212 8.70 16.30 12.41
C SER A 212 9.55 17.55 12.48
N SER A 213 9.64 18.30 11.39
CA SER A 213 10.50 19.49 11.31
C SER A 213 9.97 20.66 12.13
N SER A 214 8.64 20.85 12.17
CA SER A 214 8.02 21.94 12.95
C SER A 214 8.31 21.81 14.45
N ARG A 215 8.40 20.58 14.98
CA ARG A 215 8.74 20.35 16.40
C ARG A 215 10.20 20.67 16.73
N THR A 216 11.11 20.39 15.82
CA THR A 216 12.55 20.68 16.03
C THR A 216 12.81 22.19 16.08
N ILE A 217 12.03 23.00 15.35
CA ILE A 217 12.16 24.47 15.34
C ILE A 217 11.61 25.08 16.64
N ASN A 218 10.60 24.48 17.25
CA ASN A 218 9.92 25.03 18.44
C ASN A 218 10.53 24.57 19.78
N THR A 219 11.59 23.77 19.78
CA THR A 219 12.31 23.44 21.01
C THR A 219 13.27 24.56 21.34
N PRO A 220 13.08 25.33 22.45
CA PRO A 220 14.02 26.40 22.84
C PRO A 220 15.41 25.78 23.02
N GLN A 221 16.41 26.37 22.40
CA GLN A 221 17.81 26.04 22.71
C GLN A 221 18.05 26.50 24.16
N VAL A 222 18.07 25.51 25.08
CA VAL A 222 18.54 25.79 26.44
C VAL A 222 20.03 26.05 26.29
N HIS A 223 20.40 27.33 26.22
CA HIS A 223 21.78 27.75 26.38
C HIS A 223 22.18 27.38 27.80
N SER A 224 22.97 26.33 27.92
CA SER A 224 23.73 26.07 29.15
C SER A 224 24.70 27.22 29.36
N VAL A 225 24.42 28.00 30.38
CA VAL A 225 25.34 29.00 30.97
C VAL A 225 26.39 28.26 31.78
#